data_a3b15d61ebe4b88c09a5a287c3df5591
#
_entry.id   a3b15d61ebe4b88c09a5a287c3df5591
#
_cell.length_a   1.000
_cell.length_b   1.000
_cell.length_c   1.000
_cell.angle_alpha   90.00
_cell.angle_beta   90.00
_cell.angle_gamma   90.00
#
_symmetry.space_group_name_H-M   'P 1'
#
loop_
_entity.id
_entity.type
_entity.pdbx_description
1 polymer ?
#
loop_
_entity_poly.entity_id
_entity_poly.type
_entity_poly.pdbx_seq_one_letter_code
_entity_poly.pdbx_strand_id
1 'polypeptide(L)'
;VGTGPFKFKYWKEGVRCVFRKNPDYFEFENGRRLPFIDAVSISFIIDKQVAFMEFVKGKFDFMSGIDSRYKDELLTRDGRLRAKYNDRIYLVREPYLNTEYLSFNINDMENMSKEQYKALRQAVSYSVDRENMLRYLRNGIGTPGHSGIIPKGLPGYDSTGTIGYKYDLQKAFDLVRDYDLYGKKLKLYATKEYIDLAKFVQSSVAMIGIDCEVEEMMPAVLRDRRAKGNLPFFRSSWVADYPDAENYLSLFISENFTPQGPNYTYYSNALYDSLYNVAVGCNNIKDRYFMYRQMDSVMMMDAPVVILYYDEVLRFVNNRISGLGSNSTNLLNLKKVEIKE
;
A
#
# COMPACT_ATOMS: atom_id res chain seq x y z
N VAL A 1 -17.50 10.44 -26.60
CA VAL A 1 -18.61 11.11 -25.89
C VAL A 1 -18.93 10.25 -24.67
N GLY A 2 -18.90 10.84 -23.47
CA GLY A 2 -19.17 10.13 -22.21
C GLY A 2 -20.44 10.66 -21.52
N THR A 3 -20.97 9.84 -20.62
CA THR A 3 -22.18 10.14 -19.84
C THR A 3 -21.85 10.68 -18.42
N GLY A 4 -20.59 10.97 -18.14
CA GLY A 4 -20.11 11.37 -16.82
C GLY A 4 -20.58 12.75 -16.35
N PRO A 5 -20.41 13.04 -15.02
CA PRO A 5 -20.86 14.30 -14.42
C PRO A 5 -20.04 15.51 -14.86
N PHE A 6 -18.84 15.30 -15.39
CA PHE A 6 -17.98 16.38 -15.86
C PHE A 6 -17.52 16.15 -17.29
N LYS A 7 -17.40 17.26 -18.03
CA LYS A 7 -16.87 17.31 -19.41
C LYS A 7 -15.47 17.89 -19.38
N PHE A 8 -14.52 17.27 -20.10
CA PHE A 8 -13.18 17.82 -20.28
C PHE A 8 -13.22 19.21 -20.92
N LYS A 9 -12.46 20.15 -20.40
CA LYS A 9 -12.36 21.51 -20.91
C LYS A 9 -11.03 21.79 -21.59
N TYR A 10 -9.93 21.60 -20.87
CA TYR A 10 -8.59 21.72 -21.42
C TYR A 10 -7.54 21.08 -20.51
N TRP A 11 -6.40 20.75 -21.11
CA TRP A 11 -5.21 20.29 -20.41
C TRP A 11 -4.01 21.12 -20.89
N LYS A 12 -3.26 21.68 -19.94
CA LYS A 12 -1.94 22.22 -20.13
C LYS A 12 -0.96 21.30 -19.43
N GLU A 13 -0.16 20.59 -20.21
CA GLU A 13 0.76 19.58 -19.72
C GLU A 13 1.67 20.12 -18.61
N GLY A 14 1.86 19.33 -17.55
CA GLY A 14 2.66 19.72 -16.38
C GLY A 14 2.15 20.87 -15.54
N VAL A 15 1.04 21.50 -15.92
CA VAL A 15 0.49 22.69 -15.25
C VAL A 15 -0.90 22.47 -14.69
N ARG A 16 -1.88 22.15 -15.55
CA ARG A 16 -3.29 22.10 -15.14
C ARG A 16 -4.17 21.29 -16.06
N CYS A 17 -5.14 20.56 -15.47
CA CYS A 17 -6.26 19.94 -16.17
C CYS A 17 -7.58 20.50 -15.61
N VAL A 18 -8.53 20.83 -16.47
CA VAL A 18 -9.82 21.43 -16.07
C VAL A 18 -10.98 20.66 -16.69
N PHE A 19 -11.95 20.34 -15.85
CA PHE A 19 -13.24 19.77 -16.22
C PHE A 19 -14.34 20.75 -15.84
N ARG A 20 -15.41 20.79 -16.62
CA ARG A 20 -16.62 21.56 -16.30
C ARG A 20 -17.80 20.63 -16.07
N LYS A 21 -18.75 21.11 -15.29
CA LYS A 21 -20.06 20.48 -15.07
C LYS A 21 -20.69 20.07 -16.41
N ASN A 22 -21.20 18.85 -16.44
CA ASN A 22 -22.07 18.40 -17.53
C ASN A 22 -23.52 18.81 -17.20
N PRO A 23 -24.11 19.78 -17.90
CA PRO A 23 -25.48 20.22 -17.61
C PRO A 23 -26.53 19.15 -17.94
N ASP A 24 -26.16 18.19 -18.79
CA ASP A 24 -27.04 17.11 -19.25
C ASP A 24 -26.85 15.82 -18.41
N TYR A 25 -26.11 15.90 -17.30
CA TYR A 25 -25.90 14.73 -16.45
C TYR A 25 -27.22 14.26 -15.84
N PHE A 26 -27.47 12.95 -15.88
CA PHE A 26 -28.80 12.37 -15.64
C PHE A 26 -29.14 12.14 -14.18
N GLU A 27 -28.16 12.13 -13.26
CA GLU A 27 -28.42 11.88 -11.84
C GLU A 27 -28.90 13.13 -11.10
N PHE A 28 -29.77 12.91 -10.11
CA PHE A 28 -30.29 13.91 -9.18
C PHE A 28 -30.10 13.45 -7.76
N GLU A 29 -29.96 14.38 -6.84
CA GLU A 29 -30.00 14.15 -5.39
C GLU A 29 -30.87 15.24 -4.75
N ASN A 30 -31.90 14.82 -3.98
CA ASN A 30 -32.86 15.73 -3.33
C ASN A 30 -33.45 16.77 -4.29
N GLY A 31 -33.79 16.37 -5.52
CA GLY A 31 -34.35 17.23 -6.55
C GLY A 31 -33.36 18.15 -7.25
N ARG A 32 -32.10 18.18 -6.86
CA ARG A 32 -31.02 18.97 -7.48
C ARG A 32 -30.20 18.09 -8.43
N ARG A 33 -29.97 18.61 -9.63
CA ARG A 33 -29.14 17.88 -10.62
C ARG A 33 -27.66 17.89 -10.21
N LEU A 34 -27.03 16.72 -10.27
CA LEU A 34 -25.58 16.57 -10.09
C LEU A 34 -24.81 16.95 -11.37
N PRO A 35 -23.51 17.27 -11.25
CA PRO A 35 -22.75 17.55 -10.04
C PRO A 35 -23.13 18.92 -9.44
N PHE A 36 -22.89 19.13 -8.15
CA PHE A 36 -23.23 20.40 -7.52
C PHE A 36 -22.22 21.51 -7.85
N ILE A 37 -20.93 21.18 -7.97
CA ILE A 37 -19.86 22.13 -8.34
C ILE A 37 -19.81 22.37 -9.86
N ASP A 38 -19.41 23.56 -10.28
CA ASP A 38 -19.41 23.99 -11.68
C ASP A 38 -18.15 23.50 -12.44
N ALA A 39 -17.03 23.32 -11.74
CA ALA A 39 -15.78 22.88 -12.34
C ALA A 39 -14.85 22.18 -11.35
N VAL A 40 -13.97 21.36 -11.90
CA VAL A 40 -12.84 20.74 -11.19
C VAL A 40 -11.55 21.20 -11.88
N SER A 41 -10.64 21.78 -11.10
CA SER A 41 -9.32 22.18 -11.57
C SER A 41 -8.24 21.37 -10.86
N ILE A 42 -7.47 20.60 -11.59
CA ILE A 42 -6.35 19.79 -11.09
C ILE A 42 -5.05 20.52 -11.45
N SER A 43 -4.29 20.96 -10.45
CA SER A 43 -2.97 21.56 -10.64
C SER A 43 -1.87 20.49 -10.47
N PHE A 44 -0.91 20.47 -11.39
CA PHE A 44 0.23 19.58 -11.33
C PHE A 44 1.41 20.33 -10.71
N ILE A 45 1.78 19.97 -9.48
CA ILE A 45 2.89 20.59 -8.76
C ILE A 45 3.86 19.46 -8.39
N ILE A 46 5.05 19.47 -9.03
CA ILE A 46 6.05 18.42 -8.84
C ILE A 46 6.65 18.50 -7.43
N ASP A 47 6.93 19.73 -6.96
CA ASP A 47 7.44 19.93 -5.61
C ASP A 47 6.30 19.81 -4.58
N LYS A 48 6.33 18.76 -3.80
CA LYS A 48 5.31 18.47 -2.78
C LYS A 48 5.30 19.52 -1.66
N GLN A 49 6.43 20.20 -1.40
CA GLN A 49 6.48 21.28 -0.42
C GLN A 49 5.70 22.48 -0.90
N VAL A 50 5.88 22.86 -2.16
CA VAL A 50 5.13 23.96 -2.78
C VAL A 50 3.64 23.63 -2.80
N ALA A 51 3.26 22.42 -3.18
CA ALA A 51 1.87 21.96 -3.15
C ALA A 51 1.25 22.09 -1.74
N PHE A 52 1.99 21.63 -0.73
CA PHE A 52 1.59 21.74 0.68
C PHE A 52 1.40 23.19 1.12
N MET A 53 2.36 24.07 0.84
CA MET A 53 2.30 25.49 1.22
C MET A 53 1.12 26.22 0.54
N GLU A 54 0.84 25.92 -0.73
CA GLU A 54 -0.29 26.49 -1.46
C GLU A 54 -1.65 25.96 -0.92
N PHE A 55 -1.71 24.70 -0.50
CA PHE A 55 -2.89 24.14 0.17
C PHE A 55 -3.16 24.84 1.52
N VAL A 56 -2.14 24.99 2.36
CA VAL A 56 -2.28 25.67 3.67
C VAL A 56 -2.67 27.14 3.52
N LYS A 57 -2.25 27.81 2.44
CA LYS A 57 -2.70 29.18 2.08
C LYS A 57 -4.14 29.23 1.55
N GLY A 58 -4.81 28.06 1.40
CA GLY A 58 -6.19 28.00 0.92
C GLY A 58 -6.36 28.13 -0.59
N LYS A 59 -5.28 27.98 -1.39
CA LYS A 59 -5.36 28.02 -2.86
C LYS A 59 -5.92 26.74 -3.46
N PHE A 60 -5.95 25.66 -2.69
CA PHE A 60 -6.56 24.38 -3.05
C PHE A 60 -7.60 23.97 -2.03
N ASP A 61 -8.64 23.34 -2.53
CA ASP A 61 -9.74 22.83 -1.70
C ASP A 61 -9.42 21.48 -1.08
N PHE A 62 -8.52 20.71 -1.70
CA PHE A 62 -8.27 19.33 -1.37
C PHE A 62 -6.84 18.93 -1.73
N MET A 63 -6.23 18.12 -0.86
CA MET A 63 -4.95 17.48 -1.08
C MET A 63 -5.03 16.02 -0.62
N SER A 64 -4.54 15.06 -1.43
CA SER A 64 -4.48 13.64 -1.10
C SER A 64 -3.08 13.25 -0.68
N GLY A 65 -3.00 12.48 0.42
CA GLY A 65 -1.73 12.04 0.99
C GLY A 65 -0.91 13.15 1.61
N ILE A 66 0.25 12.77 2.17
CA ILE A 66 1.22 13.70 2.74
C ILE A 66 2.63 13.17 2.49
N ASP A 67 3.57 14.06 2.22
CA ASP A 67 4.98 13.72 2.13
C ASP A 67 5.55 13.52 3.55
N SER A 68 6.39 12.50 3.74
CA SER A 68 7.01 12.16 5.02
C SER A 68 7.76 13.33 5.66
N ARG A 69 8.31 14.23 4.85
CA ARG A 69 9.06 15.42 5.30
C ARG A 69 8.18 16.48 5.95
N TYR A 70 6.87 16.54 5.62
CA TYR A 70 5.93 17.54 6.14
C TYR A 70 4.81 16.95 7.00
N LYS A 71 4.84 15.63 7.22
CA LYS A 71 3.84 14.97 8.06
C LYS A 71 3.72 15.61 9.44
N ASP A 72 4.87 15.98 10.04
CA ASP A 72 4.91 16.59 11.38
C ASP A 72 4.39 18.02 11.40
N GLU A 73 4.25 18.68 10.28
CA GLU A 73 3.64 20.02 10.19
C GLU A 73 2.12 19.94 10.28
N LEU A 74 1.48 19.00 9.59
CA LEU A 74 0.02 18.81 9.60
C LEU A 74 -0.47 17.87 10.69
N LEU A 75 0.30 16.83 11.01
CA LEU A 75 -0.16 15.74 11.87
C LEU A 75 0.61 15.71 13.21
N THR A 76 -0.07 15.27 14.23
CA THR A 76 0.53 14.82 15.48
C THR A 76 1.19 13.44 15.28
N ARG A 77 1.95 12.96 16.26
CA ARG A 77 2.62 11.65 16.20
C ARG A 77 1.66 10.46 16.18
N ASP A 78 0.40 10.68 16.54
CA ASP A 78 -0.70 9.71 16.51
C ASP A 78 -1.64 9.90 15.30
N GLY A 79 -1.20 10.66 14.30
CA GLY A 79 -1.89 10.83 13.01
C GLY A 79 -3.14 11.69 13.04
N ARG A 80 -3.32 12.52 14.07
CA ARG A 80 -4.43 13.51 14.10
C ARG A 80 -3.98 14.81 13.49
N LEU A 81 -4.93 15.55 12.91
CA LEU A 81 -4.66 16.90 12.44
C LEU A 81 -4.24 17.79 13.62
N ARG A 82 -3.22 18.62 13.45
CA ARG A 82 -2.82 19.59 14.47
C ARG A 82 -3.86 20.66 14.66
N ALA A 83 -4.13 21.01 15.93
CA ALA A 83 -5.20 21.95 16.31
C ALA A 83 -5.13 23.30 15.57
N LYS A 84 -3.94 23.81 15.26
CA LYS A 84 -3.74 25.08 14.52
C LYS A 84 -4.36 25.09 13.11
N TYR A 85 -4.78 23.95 12.58
CA TYR A 85 -5.40 23.83 11.27
C TYR A 85 -6.91 23.55 11.32
N ASN A 86 -7.47 23.20 12.49
CA ASN A 86 -8.87 22.75 12.61
C ASN A 86 -9.89 23.80 12.12
N ASP A 87 -9.54 25.09 12.20
CA ASP A 87 -10.42 26.17 11.70
C ASP A 87 -10.49 26.25 10.17
N ARG A 88 -9.56 25.60 9.47
CA ARG A 88 -9.41 25.73 8.01
C ARG A 88 -9.50 24.41 7.27
N ILE A 89 -9.11 23.32 7.92
CA ILE A 89 -8.91 22.02 7.30
C ILE A 89 -9.54 20.95 8.18
N TYR A 90 -10.14 19.95 7.57
CA TYR A 90 -10.45 18.68 8.22
C TYR A 90 -9.73 17.53 7.54
N LEU A 91 -9.51 16.45 8.28
CA LEU A 91 -8.82 15.24 7.82
C LEU A 91 -9.83 14.11 7.68
N VAL A 92 -9.87 13.50 6.49
CA VAL A 92 -10.56 12.23 6.25
C VAL A 92 -9.52 11.11 6.26
N ARG A 93 -9.77 10.07 7.08
CA ARG A 93 -8.96 8.84 7.15
C ARG A 93 -9.87 7.64 6.96
N GLU A 94 -9.50 6.75 6.05
CA GLU A 94 -10.22 5.49 5.83
C GLU A 94 -9.25 4.40 5.39
N PRO A 95 -9.57 3.10 5.62
CA PRO A 95 -8.78 2.01 5.08
C PRO A 95 -8.61 2.15 3.57
N TYR A 96 -7.38 1.97 3.11
CA TYR A 96 -7.05 1.91 1.69
C TYR A 96 -6.70 0.48 1.31
N LEU A 97 -7.29 -0.03 0.24
CA LEU A 97 -6.99 -1.36 -0.27
C LEU A 97 -5.59 -1.37 -0.91
N ASN A 98 -4.60 -1.12 -0.10
CA ASN A 98 -3.17 -1.18 -0.43
C ASN A 98 -2.42 -1.92 0.67
N THR A 99 -1.71 -2.97 0.29
CA THR A 99 -0.75 -3.66 1.14
C THR A 99 0.65 -3.27 0.72
N GLU A 100 1.43 -2.78 1.67
CA GLU A 100 2.83 -2.44 1.50
C GLU A 100 3.71 -3.56 2.04
N TYR A 101 4.61 -4.08 1.22
CA TYR A 101 5.41 -5.25 1.58
C TYR A 101 6.78 -5.26 0.88
N LEU A 102 7.66 -6.12 1.34
CA LEU A 102 8.90 -6.47 0.65
C LEU A 102 8.75 -7.87 0.06
N SER A 103 9.26 -8.06 -1.14
CA SER A 103 9.23 -9.34 -1.86
C SER A 103 10.62 -9.96 -1.93
N PHE A 104 10.71 -11.25 -1.68
CA PHE A 104 11.88 -12.06 -2.01
C PHE A 104 11.65 -12.81 -3.32
N ASN A 105 12.67 -12.85 -4.17
CA ASN A 105 12.73 -13.85 -5.23
C ASN A 105 13.17 -15.18 -4.60
N ILE A 106 12.26 -16.14 -4.46
CA ILE A 106 12.58 -17.38 -3.75
C ILE A 106 13.54 -18.30 -4.50
N ASN A 107 13.82 -18.02 -5.76
CA ASN A 107 14.82 -18.75 -6.55
C ASN A 107 16.25 -18.20 -6.36
N ASP A 108 16.40 -17.02 -5.77
CA ASP A 108 17.69 -16.34 -5.57
C ASP A 108 18.24 -16.66 -4.17
N MET A 109 18.66 -17.89 -3.98
CA MET A 109 19.03 -18.44 -2.66
C MET A 109 20.50 -18.21 -2.26
N GLU A 110 21.34 -17.62 -3.09
CA GLU A 110 22.76 -17.29 -2.81
C GLU A 110 23.54 -18.39 -2.05
N ASN A 111 23.55 -19.62 -2.54
CA ASN A 111 24.20 -20.78 -1.91
C ASN A 111 23.61 -21.23 -0.55
N MET A 112 22.37 -20.86 -0.26
CA MET A 112 21.62 -21.38 0.89
C MET A 112 20.77 -22.59 0.51
N SER A 113 20.50 -23.49 1.47
CA SER A 113 19.44 -24.47 1.28
C SER A 113 18.05 -23.82 1.26
N LYS A 114 17.03 -24.52 0.81
CA LYS A 114 15.65 -24.02 0.83
C LYS A 114 15.20 -23.69 2.25
N GLU A 115 15.58 -24.53 3.22
CA GLU A 115 15.25 -24.35 4.63
C GLU A 115 15.96 -23.12 5.22
N GLN A 116 17.26 -22.96 4.94
CA GLN A 116 18.01 -21.77 5.34
C GLN A 116 17.43 -20.50 4.76
N TYR A 117 17.10 -20.51 3.47
CA TYR A 117 16.53 -19.33 2.82
C TYR A 117 15.10 -19.00 3.32
N LYS A 118 14.30 -20.03 3.65
CA LYS A 118 13.01 -19.85 4.32
C LYS A 118 13.21 -19.24 5.72
N ALA A 119 14.11 -19.78 6.52
CA ALA A 119 14.42 -19.29 7.85
C ALA A 119 14.91 -17.82 7.82
N LEU A 120 15.75 -17.45 6.83
CA LEU A 120 16.19 -16.08 6.61
C LEU A 120 15.00 -15.13 6.40
N ARG A 121 14.07 -15.47 5.52
CA ARG A 121 12.88 -14.66 5.24
C ARG A 121 11.97 -14.51 6.46
N GLN A 122 11.83 -15.59 7.24
CA GLN A 122 11.09 -15.57 8.51
C GLN A 122 11.80 -14.71 9.57
N ALA A 123 13.14 -14.83 9.70
CA ALA A 123 13.93 -14.01 10.61
C ALA A 123 13.80 -12.51 10.29
N VAL A 124 13.89 -12.14 9.00
CA VAL A 124 13.64 -10.76 8.54
C VAL A 124 12.22 -10.32 8.93
N SER A 125 11.22 -11.19 8.75
CA SER A 125 9.82 -10.86 9.06
C SER A 125 9.59 -10.62 10.55
N TYR A 126 10.24 -11.39 11.44
CA TYR A 126 10.17 -11.22 12.89
C TYR A 126 10.98 -10.01 13.40
N SER A 127 12.06 -9.62 12.70
CA SER A 127 12.94 -8.52 13.15
C SER A 127 12.34 -7.12 12.96
N VAL A 128 11.32 -6.95 12.12
CA VAL A 128 10.75 -5.64 11.79
C VAL A 128 9.67 -5.24 12.79
N ASP A 129 9.95 -4.20 13.60
CA ASP A 129 8.98 -3.56 14.49
C ASP A 129 8.08 -2.60 13.69
N ARG A 130 6.95 -3.11 13.25
CA ARG A 130 6.01 -2.40 12.38
C ARG A 130 5.28 -1.26 13.07
N GLU A 131 5.02 -1.38 14.37
CA GLU A 131 4.42 -0.31 15.17
C GLU A 131 5.35 0.89 15.25
N ASN A 132 6.60 0.68 15.63
CA ASN A 132 7.59 1.75 15.68
C ASN A 132 7.89 2.30 14.28
N MET A 133 7.97 1.46 13.25
CA MET A 133 8.11 1.90 11.86
C MET A 133 7.03 2.89 11.46
N LEU A 134 5.76 2.55 11.69
CA LEU A 134 4.63 3.45 11.39
C LEU A 134 4.66 4.70 12.24
N ARG A 135 4.95 4.56 13.53
CA ARG A 135 5.02 5.69 14.47
C ARG A 135 6.06 6.73 14.06
N TYR A 136 7.27 6.29 13.68
CA TYR A 136 8.37 7.19 13.34
C TYR A 136 8.33 7.67 11.89
N LEU A 137 8.01 6.80 10.95
CA LEU A 137 8.06 7.16 9.54
C LEU A 137 6.74 7.72 9.01
N ARG A 138 5.60 7.38 9.63
CA ARG A 138 4.28 7.71 9.10
C ARG A 138 3.32 8.36 10.10
N ASN A 139 3.80 8.77 11.29
CA ASN A 139 2.96 9.34 12.36
C ASN A 139 1.77 8.43 12.72
N GLY A 140 1.95 7.13 12.75
CA GLY A 140 0.90 6.17 13.06
C GLY A 140 -0.17 6.01 11.97
N ILE A 141 0.10 6.46 10.74
CA ILE A 141 -0.78 6.26 9.59
C ILE A 141 -0.57 4.88 9.00
N GLY A 142 -1.66 4.13 8.88
CA GLY A 142 -1.68 2.73 8.47
C GLY A 142 -1.92 1.77 9.61
N THR A 143 -2.19 0.52 9.28
CA THR A 143 -2.31 -0.58 10.24
C THR A 143 -1.06 -1.46 10.12
N PRO A 144 -0.37 -1.82 11.22
CA PRO A 144 0.80 -2.70 11.17
C PRO A 144 0.50 -4.02 10.47
N GLY A 145 1.41 -4.49 9.62
CA GLY A 145 1.27 -5.68 8.80
C GLY A 145 1.52 -6.98 9.57
N HIS A 146 0.71 -7.27 10.59
CA HIS A 146 0.82 -8.48 11.42
C HIS A 146 0.03 -9.66 10.87
N SER A 147 -0.75 -9.45 9.82
CA SER A 147 -1.54 -10.46 9.14
C SER A 147 -0.89 -10.86 7.82
N GLY A 148 -1.65 -11.47 6.91
CA GLY A 148 -1.17 -11.84 5.59
C GLY A 148 -1.20 -10.72 4.55
N ILE A 149 -1.29 -11.11 3.27
CA ILE A 149 -1.28 -10.15 2.17
C ILE A 149 -2.62 -9.43 1.98
N ILE A 150 -3.71 -10.03 2.44
CA ILE A 150 -5.07 -9.46 2.30
C ILE A 150 -5.19 -8.23 3.19
N PRO A 151 -5.49 -7.03 2.65
CA PRO A 151 -5.55 -5.80 3.43
C PRO A 151 -6.80 -5.71 4.29
N LYS A 152 -6.70 -4.88 5.34
CA LYS A 152 -7.85 -4.47 6.15
C LYS A 152 -8.92 -3.81 5.26
N GLY A 153 -10.15 -4.27 5.42
CA GLY A 153 -11.29 -3.79 4.62
C GLY A 153 -11.79 -4.79 3.58
N LEU A 154 -11.04 -5.88 3.34
CA LEU A 154 -11.52 -6.99 2.52
C LEU A 154 -11.93 -8.20 3.35
N PRO A 155 -12.92 -8.97 2.88
CA PRO A 155 -13.21 -10.29 3.42
C PRO A 155 -12.00 -11.21 3.29
N GLY A 156 -11.77 -12.03 4.32
CA GLY A 156 -10.57 -12.86 4.40
C GLY A 156 -9.42 -12.23 5.19
N TYR A 157 -9.45 -10.91 5.44
CA TYR A 157 -8.47 -10.26 6.32
C TYR A 157 -8.44 -10.91 7.71
N ASP A 158 -7.26 -11.26 8.18
CA ASP A 158 -7.08 -11.79 9.54
C ASP A 158 -6.97 -10.65 10.57
N SER A 159 -8.09 -10.32 11.21
CA SER A 159 -8.13 -9.29 12.26
C SER A 159 -7.44 -9.70 13.57
N THR A 160 -7.10 -10.99 13.72
CA THR A 160 -6.43 -11.51 14.93
C THR A 160 -4.91 -11.39 14.87
N GLY A 161 -4.37 -11.21 13.67
CA GLY A 161 -2.91 -11.15 13.44
C GLY A 161 -2.21 -12.47 13.76
N THR A 162 -2.86 -13.60 13.47
CA THR A 162 -2.32 -14.95 13.71
C THR A 162 -1.66 -15.56 12.48
N ILE A 163 -1.98 -15.06 11.30
CA ILE A 163 -1.46 -15.57 10.02
C ILE A 163 -0.04 -15.06 9.73
N GLY A 164 0.23 -13.79 10.03
CA GLY A 164 1.49 -13.14 9.69
C GLY A 164 2.52 -13.15 10.83
N TYR A 165 3.41 -12.17 10.79
CA TYR A 165 4.56 -12.06 11.69
C TYR A 165 4.44 -10.83 12.59
N LYS A 166 4.40 -11.04 13.91
CA LYS A 166 4.57 -9.98 14.89
C LYS A 166 6.06 -9.79 15.19
N TYR A 167 6.45 -8.59 15.60
CA TYR A 167 7.80 -8.32 16.04
C TYR A 167 8.19 -9.22 17.21
N ASP A 168 9.28 -10.00 17.01
CA ASP A 168 9.80 -10.93 18.01
C ASP A 168 11.29 -11.17 17.72
N LEU A 169 12.12 -10.34 18.34
CA LEU A 169 13.58 -10.44 18.16
C LEU A 169 14.13 -11.78 18.63
N GLN A 170 13.55 -12.38 19.66
CA GLN A 170 14.06 -13.65 20.17
C GLN A 170 13.89 -14.76 19.12
N LYS A 171 12.71 -14.85 18.53
CA LYS A 171 12.48 -15.81 17.41
C LYS A 171 13.36 -15.52 16.22
N ALA A 172 13.59 -14.23 15.90
CA ALA A 172 14.49 -13.87 14.81
C ALA A 172 15.92 -14.33 15.09
N PHE A 173 16.43 -14.12 16.32
CA PHE A 173 17.76 -14.62 16.73
C PHE A 173 17.85 -16.15 16.72
N ASP A 174 16.82 -16.83 17.21
CA ASP A 174 16.80 -18.29 17.22
C ASP A 174 16.89 -18.87 15.80
N LEU A 175 16.15 -18.30 14.85
CA LEU A 175 16.23 -18.68 13.43
C LEU A 175 17.63 -18.41 12.85
N VAL A 176 18.23 -17.26 13.14
CA VAL A 176 19.58 -16.93 12.66
C VAL A 176 20.62 -17.90 13.19
N ARG A 177 20.55 -18.25 14.48
CA ARG A 177 21.45 -19.21 15.12
C ARG A 177 21.24 -20.62 14.60
N ASP A 178 19.99 -21.10 14.57
CA ASP A 178 19.68 -22.52 14.31
C ASP A 178 19.91 -22.90 12.83
N TYR A 179 19.87 -21.91 11.93
CA TYR A 179 20.10 -22.10 10.50
C TYR A 179 21.43 -21.52 9.98
N ASP A 180 22.32 -21.09 10.87
CA ASP A 180 23.64 -20.53 10.54
C ASP A 180 23.57 -19.37 9.54
N LEU A 181 22.79 -18.33 9.90
CA LEU A 181 22.53 -17.20 9.02
C LEU A 181 23.34 -15.94 9.37
N TYR A 182 24.21 -15.97 10.38
CA TYR A 182 25.06 -14.83 10.75
C TYR A 182 25.94 -14.38 9.58
N GLY A 183 25.98 -13.07 9.34
CA GLY A 183 26.78 -12.49 8.28
C GLY A 183 26.26 -12.76 6.87
N LYS A 184 25.10 -13.40 6.70
CA LYS A 184 24.45 -13.48 5.39
C LYS A 184 24.11 -12.09 4.88
N LYS A 185 24.22 -11.91 3.57
CA LYS A 185 24.03 -10.62 2.92
C LYS A 185 22.69 -10.56 2.22
N LEU A 186 22.02 -9.44 2.35
CA LEU A 186 20.81 -9.11 1.60
C LEU A 186 21.03 -7.80 0.85
N LYS A 187 20.41 -7.67 -0.31
CA LYS A 187 20.39 -6.41 -1.06
C LYS A 187 18.96 -6.00 -1.33
N LEU A 188 18.50 -4.97 -0.60
CA LEU A 188 17.14 -4.45 -0.67
C LEU A 188 17.05 -3.29 -1.66
N TYR A 189 16.24 -3.46 -2.68
CA TYR A 189 15.99 -2.44 -3.69
C TYR A 189 14.71 -1.66 -3.42
N ALA A 190 14.82 -0.33 -3.38
CA ALA A 190 13.69 0.56 -3.16
C ALA A 190 13.81 1.83 -4.01
N THR A 191 12.69 2.54 -4.21
CA THR A 191 12.72 3.88 -4.81
C THR A 191 12.98 4.94 -3.75
N LYS A 192 13.41 6.12 -4.17
CA LYS A 192 13.71 7.27 -3.30
C LYS A 192 12.60 7.56 -2.27
N GLU A 193 11.34 7.40 -2.65
CA GLU A 193 10.20 7.66 -1.78
C GLU A 193 10.09 6.69 -0.60
N TYR A 194 10.70 5.50 -0.72
CA TYR A 194 10.66 4.43 0.28
C TYR A 194 12.02 4.12 0.91
N ILE A 195 13.00 4.99 0.68
CA ILE A 195 14.38 4.78 1.17
C ILE A 195 14.45 4.75 2.70
N ASP A 196 13.67 5.59 3.38
CA ASP A 196 13.65 5.63 4.85
C ASP A 196 13.05 4.34 5.44
N LEU A 197 12.04 3.79 4.78
CA LEU A 197 11.45 2.49 5.12
C LEU A 197 12.47 1.35 4.90
N ALA A 198 13.18 1.35 3.77
CA ALA A 198 14.22 0.36 3.49
C ALA A 198 15.36 0.43 4.52
N LYS A 199 15.78 1.64 4.92
CA LYS A 199 16.79 1.84 5.97
C LYS A 199 16.31 1.39 7.35
N PHE A 200 15.03 1.55 7.66
CA PHE A 200 14.46 1.01 8.90
C PHE A 200 14.56 -0.53 8.91
N VAL A 201 14.21 -1.18 7.81
CA VAL A 201 14.37 -2.64 7.66
C VAL A 201 15.83 -3.05 7.72
N GLN A 202 16.74 -2.33 7.03
CA GLN A 202 18.19 -2.54 7.14
C GLN A 202 18.68 -2.55 8.59
N SER A 203 18.26 -1.54 9.37
CA SER A 203 18.62 -1.46 10.79
C SER A 203 18.01 -2.61 11.60
N SER A 204 16.78 -3.03 11.27
CA SER A 204 16.12 -4.15 11.95
C SER A 204 16.84 -5.47 11.74
N VAL A 205 17.25 -5.78 10.51
CA VAL A 205 17.95 -7.04 10.20
C VAL A 205 19.41 -7.02 10.69
N ALA A 206 20.04 -5.84 10.76
CA ALA A 206 21.38 -5.71 11.34
C ALA A 206 21.40 -6.10 12.83
N MET A 207 20.32 -5.82 13.58
CA MET A 207 20.20 -6.23 14.98
C MET A 207 20.29 -7.75 15.17
N ILE A 208 19.88 -8.53 14.20
CA ILE A 208 19.93 -10.00 14.24
C ILE A 208 21.15 -10.60 13.53
N GLY A 209 22.14 -9.75 13.19
CA GLY A 209 23.41 -10.19 12.60
C GLY A 209 23.35 -10.51 11.09
N ILE A 210 22.36 -9.98 10.38
CA ILE A 210 22.25 -10.10 8.93
C ILE A 210 22.67 -8.77 8.30
N ASP A 211 23.57 -8.82 7.32
CA ASP A 211 24.00 -7.67 6.55
C ASP A 211 22.96 -7.32 5.48
N CYS A 212 22.49 -6.07 5.45
CA CYS A 212 21.57 -5.60 4.42
C CYS A 212 22.08 -4.32 3.78
N GLU A 213 22.35 -4.37 2.48
CA GLU A 213 22.63 -3.19 1.67
C GLU A 213 21.32 -2.65 1.09
N VAL A 214 21.12 -1.34 1.14
CA VAL A 214 19.96 -0.68 0.51
C VAL A 214 20.42 0.02 -0.76
N GLU A 215 19.80 -0.34 -1.89
CA GLU A 215 20.08 0.30 -3.19
C GLU A 215 18.86 1.08 -3.68
N GLU A 216 19.07 2.40 -3.90
CA GLU A 216 18.05 3.27 -4.48
C GLU A 216 17.97 3.05 -6.00
N MET A 217 16.76 2.86 -6.51
CA MET A 217 16.48 2.75 -7.94
C MET A 217 15.42 3.73 -8.41
N MET A 218 15.56 4.17 -9.64
CA MET A 218 14.48 4.91 -10.31
C MET A 218 13.25 4.00 -10.49
N PRO A 219 12.01 4.53 -10.30
CA PRO A 219 10.79 3.73 -10.38
C PRO A 219 10.63 2.90 -11.66
N ALA A 220 11.04 3.44 -12.81
CA ALA A 220 10.98 2.73 -14.09
C ALA A 220 11.94 1.54 -14.13
N VAL A 221 13.16 1.71 -13.62
CA VAL A 221 14.18 0.66 -13.56
C VAL A 221 13.79 -0.45 -12.61
N LEU A 222 13.27 -0.10 -11.43
CA LEU A 222 12.78 -1.09 -10.46
C LEU A 222 11.65 -1.91 -11.05
N ARG A 223 10.67 -1.28 -11.72
CA ARG A 223 9.58 -1.99 -12.40
C ARG A 223 10.07 -2.94 -13.48
N ASP A 224 11.00 -2.49 -14.34
CA ASP A 224 11.56 -3.31 -15.42
C ASP A 224 12.32 -4.52 -14.87
N ARG A 225 13.23 -4.32 -13.91
CA ARG A 225 14.01 -5.40 -13.29
C ARG A 225 13.10 -6.39 -12.54
N ARG A 226 12.10 -5.90 -11.82
CA ARG A 226 11.11 -6.75 -11.16
C ARG A 226 10.34 -7.60 -12.15
N ALA A 227 9.86 -7.00 -13.24
CA ALA A 227 9.13 -7.71 -14.29
C ALA A 227 9.99 -8.75 -15.03
N LYS A 228 11.32 -8.61 -15.02
CA LYS A 228 12.28 -9.58 -15.56
C LYS A 228 12.74 -10.62 -14.53
N GLY A 229 12.30 -10.55 -13.28
CA GLY A 229 12.74 -11.44 -12.20
C GLY A 229 14.19 -11.23 -11.74
N ASN A 230 14.78 -10.06 -12.01
CA ASN A 230 16.20 -9.76 -11.78
C ASN A 230 16.44 -8.99 -10.47
N LEU A 231 15.59 -9.16 -9.47
CA LEU A 231 15.74 -8.55 -8.16
C LEU A 231 15.60 -9.62 -7.06
N PRO A 232 16.59 -9.79 -6.18
CA PRO A 232 16.55 -10.78 -5.11
C PRO A 232 15.59 -10.40 -3.97
N PHE A 233 15.64 -9.13 -3.54
CA PHE A 233 14.83 -8.61 -2.44
C PHE A 233 14.48 -7.15 -2.70
N PHE A 234 13.20 -6.82 -2.74
CA PHE A 234 12.76 -5.50 -3.20
C PHE A 234 11.45 -5.04 -2.60
N ARG A 235 11.27 -3.73 -2.54
CA ARG A 235 9.99 -3.12 -2.13
C ARG A 235 8.90 -3.36 -3.16
N SER A 236 7.74 -3.75 -2.68
CA SER A 236 6.51 -3.91 -3.45
C SER A 236 5.31 -3.30 -2.72
N SER A 237 4.27 -3.06 -3.48
CA SER A 237 2.93 -2.77 -2.97
C SER A 237 1.90 -3.27 -3.96
N TRP A 238 0.71 -3.54 -3.47
CA TRP A 238 -0.43 -3.85 -4.32
C TRP A 238 -1.64 -3.04 -3.88
N VAL A 239 -2.20 -2.33 -4.83
CA VAL A 239 -3.48 -1.64 -4.69
C VAL A 239 -4.52 -2.47 -5.42
N ALA A 240 -5.64 -2.76 -4.78
CA ALA A 240 -6.69 -3.56 -5.40
C ALA A 240 -7.26 -2.88 -6.66
N ASP A 241 -7.35 -3.64 -7.76
CA ASP A 241 -8.05 -3.24 -8.97
C ASP A 241 -9.56 -3.31 -8.79
N TYR A 242 -10.02 -4.23 -7.92
CA TYR A 242 -11.40 -4.42 -7.50
C TYR A 242 -11.45 -4.96 -6.06
N PRO A 243 -12.56 -4.74 -5.32
CA PRO A 243 -12.63 -5.05 -3.89
C PRO A 243 -12.90 -6.54 -3.60
N ASP A 244 -12.03 -7.42 -4.07
CA ASP A 244 -12.01 -8.84 -3.71
C ASP A 244 -10.58 -9.27 -3.32
N ALA A 245 -10.45 -10.14 -2.33
CA ALA A 245 -9.16 -10.63 -1.85
C ALA A 245 -8.44 -11.51 -2.88
N GLU A 246 -9.15 -12.10 -3.83
CA GLU A 246 -8.59 -12.81 -4.96
C GLU A 246 -7.55 -11.97 -5.70
N ASN A 247 -7.78 -10.64 -5.83
CA ASN A 247 -6.87 -9.72 -6.48
C ASN A 247 -5.46 -9.67 -5.85
N TYR A 248 -5.35 -9.98 -4.56
CA TYR A 248 -4.06 -10.11 -3.85
C TYR A 248 -3.49 -11.52 -3.95
N LEU A 249 -4.36 -12.52 -3.87
CA LEU A 249 -3.94 -13.92 -3.84
C LEU A 249 -3.44 -14.40 -5.21
N SER A 250 -3.98 -13.84 -6.30
CA SER A 250 -3.51 -14.12 -7.67
C SER A 250 -2.04 -13.73 -7.91
N LEU A 251 -1.46 -12.86 -7.06
CA LEU A 251 -0.05 -12.48 -7.12
C LEU A 251 0.92 -13.62 -6.79
N PHE A 252 0.45 -14.73 -6.22
CA PHE A 252 1.29 -15.78 -5.68
C PHE A 252 1.01 -17.16 -6.28
N ILE A 253 0.09 -17.28 -7.24
CA ILE A 253 -0.11 -18.54 -7.97
C ILE A 253 1.03 -18.81 -8.95
N SER A 254 1.40 -20.07 -9.10
CA SER A 254 2.55 -20.46 -9.94
C SER A 254 2.33 -20.17 -11.43
N GLU A 255 1.10 -20.13 -11.91
CA GLU A 255 0.76 -19.77 -13.30
C GLU A 255 1.06 -18.31 -13.64
N ASN A 256 1.18 -17.44 -12.62
CA ASN A 256 1.40 -16.00 -12.78
C ASN A 256 2.86 -15.58 -12.61
N PHE A 257 3.83 -16.45 -12.81
CA PHE A 257 5.25 -16.06 -12.75
C PHE A 257 5.56 -14.93 -13.74
N THR A 258 6.39 -13.99 -13.28
CA THR A 258 6.98 -12.98 -14.16
C THR A 258 7.86 -13.67 -15.23
N PRO A 259 7.93 -13.15 -16.48
CA PRO A 259 7.37 -11.89 -16.97
C PRO A 259 5.91 -11.97 -17.46
N GLN A 260 5.28 -13.15 -17.49
CA GLN A 260 3.93 -13.35 -18.02
C GLN A 260 2.85 -12.86 -17.05
N GLY A 261 3.12 -12.88 -15.75
CA GLY A 261 2.19 -12.49 -14.71
C GLY A 261 2.84 -11.70 -13.55
N PRO A 262 2.05 -11.35 -12.53
CA PRO A 262 2.49 -10.50 -11.43
C PRO A 262 3.16 -11.25 -10.26
N ASN A 263 3.41 -12.56 -10.36
CA ASN A 263 4.12 -13.29 -9.32
C ASN A 263 5.64 -13.02 -9.42
N TYR A 264 6.05 -11.89 -8.87
CA TYR A 264 7.46 -11.45 -8.85
C TYR A 264 8.32 -12.20 -7.86
N THR A 265 7.71 -13.01 -6.99
CA THR A 265 8.42 -13.79 -5.97
C THR A 265 8.84 -15.15 -6.47
N TYR A 266 8.31 -15.65 -7.58
CA TYR A 266 8.38 -17.02 -8.04
C TYR A 266 7.87 -18.04 -7.01
N TYR A 267 6.99 -17.59 -6.10
CA TYR A 267 6.38 -18.48 -5.13
C TYR A 267 5.56 -19.57 -5.82
N SER A 268 5.74 -20.81 -5.40
CA SER A 268 5.02 -21.97 -5.92
C SER A 268 4.71 -22.93 -4.77
N ASN A 269 3.45 -23.25 -4.60
CA ASN A 269 2.99 -24.21 -3.60
C ASN A 269 1.72 -24.89 -4.13
N ALA A 270 1.76 -26.20 -4.31
CA ALA A 270 0.67 -26.96 -4.91
C ALA A 270 -0.65 -26.86 -4.13
N LEU A 271 -0.60 -26.79 -2.79
CA LEU A 271 -1.79 -26.59 -1.96
C LEU A 271 -2.39 -25.19 -2.20
N TYR A 272 -1.53 -24.16 -2.29
CA TYR A 272 -1.95 -22.80 -2.58
C TYR A 272 -2.68 -22.70 -3.93
N ASP A 273 -2.05 -23.23 -4.98
CA ASP A 273 -2.61 -23.22 -6.34
C ASP A 273 -3.93 -24.00 -6.41
N SER A 274 -4.01 -25.16 -5.74
CA SER A 274 -5.24 -25.94 -5.65
C SER A 274 -6.37 -25.18 -4.95
N LEU A 275 -6.08 -24.53 -3.80
CA LEU A 275 -7.06 -23.71 -3.08
C LEU A 275 -7.55 -22.54 -3.93
N TYR A 276 -6.64 -21.87 -4.67
CA TYR A 276 -7.00 -20.78 -5.56
C TYR A 276 -8.00 -21.23 -6.63
N ASN A 277 -7.69 -22.32 -7.35
CA ASN A 277 -8.54 -22.83 -8.41
C ASN A 277 -9.94 -23.22 -7.92
N VAL A 278 -10.05 -23.78 -6.71
CA VAL A 278 -11.34 -24.11 -6.10
C VAL A 278 -12.07 -22.83 -5.66
N ALA A 279 -11.35 -21.87 -5.06
CA ALA A 279 -11.97 -20.64 -4.54
C ALA A 279 -12.55 -19.75 -5.64
N VAL A 280 -11.87 -19.62 -6.79
CA VAL A 280 -12.34 -18.82 -7.94
C VAL A 280 -13.67 -19.37 -8.48
N GLY A 281 -13.86 -20.70 -8.48
CA GLY A 281 -15.10 -21.34 -8.93
C GLY A 281 -16.18 -21.42 -7.84
N CYS A 282 -15.90 -21.03 -6.58
CA CYS A 282 -16.80 -21.23 -5.45
C CYS A 282 -17.87 -20.13 -5.37
N ASN A 283 -19.14 -20.53 -5.52
CA ASN A 283 -20.28 -19.62 -5.39
C ASN A 283 -20.67 -19.33 -3.92
N ASN A 284 -20.30 -20.20 -2.98
CA ASN A 284 -20.54 -19.96 -1.57
C ASN A 284 -19.50 -18.96 -1.02
N ILE A 285 -19.94 -17.76 -0.71
CA ILE A 285 -19.10 -16.68 -0.24
C ILE A 285 -18.33 -17.04 1.05
N LYS A 286 -18.95 -17.76 1.99
CA LYS A 286 -18.30 -18.14 3.25
C LYS A 286 -17.16 -19.13 3.03
N ASP A 287 -17.39 -20.14 2.19
CA ASP A 287 -16.39 -21.15 1.86
C ASP A 287 -15.23 -20.51 1.08
N ARG A 288 -15.55 -19.59 0.16
CA ARG A 288 -14.53 -18.82 -0.60
C ARG A 288 -13.65 -18.00 0.33
N TYR A 289 -14.20 -17.26 1.28
CA TYR A 289 -13.43 -16.47 2.23
C TYR A 289 -12.61 -17.33 3.20
N PHE A 290 -13.12 -18.51 3.55
CA PHE A 290 -12.36 -19.47 4.33
C PHE A 290 -11.11 -19.96 3.55
N MET A 291 -11.30 -20.34 2.28
CA MET A 291 -10.17 -20.72 1.41
C MET A 291 -9.16 -19.58 1.23
N TYR A 292 -9.59 -18.34 1.08
CA TYR A 292 -8.70 -17.18 1.01
C TYR A 292 -7.82 -17.05 2.24
N ARG A 293 -8.38 -17.25 3.44
CA ARG A 293 -7.59 -17.25 4.68
C ARG A 293 -6.61 -18.41 4.75
N GLN A 294 -7.00 -19.59 4.27
CA GLN A 294 -6.09 -20.74 4.21
C GLN A 294 -4.93 -20.47 3.26
N MET A 295 -5.20 -19.91 2.09
CA MET A 295 -4.16 -19.53 1.12
C MET A 295 -3.19 -18.52 1.73
N ASP A 296 -3.70 -17.46 2.35
CA ASP A 296 -2.89 -16.44 2.99
C ASP A 296 -2.01 -17.06 4.09
N SER A 297 -2.55 -17.97 4.91
CA SER A 297 -1.79 -18.69 5.92
C SER A 297 -0.68 -19.57 5.33
N VAL A 298 -0.98 -20.34 4.29
CA VAL A 298 -0.01 -21.21 3.60
C VAL A 298 1.14 -20.38 3.03
N MET A 299 0.82 -19.29 2.36
CA MET A 299 1.80 -18.38 1.77
C MET A 299 2.67 -17.73 2.87
N MET A 300 2.08 -17.22 3.94
CA MET A 300 2.84 -16.60 5.02
C MET A 300 3.73 -17.58 5.78
N MET A 301 3.36 -18.86 5.92
CA MET A 301 4.25 -19.88 6.49
C MET A 301 5.54 -20.06 5.67
N ASP A 302 5.48 -19.85 4.36
CA ASP A 302 6.64 -19.92 3.46
C ASP A 302 7.40 -18.60 3.34
N ALA A 303 6.82 -17.52 3.83
CA ALA A 303 7.39 -16.18 3.92
C ALA A 303 8.01 -15.63 2.61
N PRO A 304 7.36 -15.70 1.45
CA PRO A 304 7.89 -15.08 0.23
C PRO A 304 7.89 -13.55 0.30
N VAL A 305 7.17 -12.99 1.27
CA VAL A 305 7.02 -11.55 1.49
C VAL A 305 7.12 -11.17 2.96
N VAL A 306 7.54 -9.92 3.21
CA VAL A 306 7.46 -9.28 4.53
C VAL A 306 6.38 -8.21 4.46
N ILE A 307 5.22 -8.46 5.05
CA ILE A 307 4.15 -7.46 5.11
C ILE A 307 4.58 -6.36 6.07
N LEU A 308 4.55 -5.11 5.62
CA LEU A 308 4.96 -3.96 6.40
C LEU A 308 3.77 -3.25 7.03
N TYR A 309 2.79 -2.85 6.22
CA TYR A 309 1.56 -2.24 6.70
C TYR A 309 0.44 -2.28 5.66
N TYR A 310 -0.79 -2.12 6.14
CA TYR A 310 -1.97 -1.84 5.32
C TYR A 310 -2.21 -0.33 5.36
N ASP A 311 -2.36 0.28 4.20
CA ASP A 311 -2.38 1.74 4.07
C ASP A 311 -3.73 2.35 4.41
N GLU A 312 -3.74 3.65 4.58
CA GLU A 312 -4.93 4.48 4.79
C GLU A 312 -5.00 5.61 3.76
N VAL A 313 -6.19 5.87 3.30
CA VAL A 313 -6.49 7.08 2.54
C VAL A 313 -6.42 8.27 3.48
N LEU A 314 -5.60 9.26 3.14
CA LEU A 314 -5.55 10.54 3.82
C LEU A 314 -6.01 11.63 2.87
N ARG A 315 -7.04 12.38 3.27
CA ARG A 315 -7.52 13.54 2.53
C ARG A 315 -7.57 14.75 3.44
N PHE A 316 -6.75 15.73 3.13
CA PHE A 316 -6.80 17.05 3.75
C PHE A 316 -7.74 17.91 2.94
N VAL A 317 -8.79 18.42 3.57
CA VAL A 317 -9.89 19.09 2.88
C VAL A 317 -10.15 20.44 3.55
N ASN A 318 -10.31 21.48 2.74
CA ASN A 318 -10.67 22.82 3.25
C ASN A 318 -12.08 22.78 3.85
N ASN A 319 -12.30 23.42 5.00
CA ASN A 319 -13.57 23.41 5.73
C ASN A 319 -14.76 23.99 4.93
N ARG A 320 -14.48 24.77 3.88
CA ARG A 320 -15.53 25.23 2.94
C ARG A 320 -16.09 24.11 2.05
N ILE A 321 -15.43 22.96 1.98
CA ILE A 321 -15.85 21.83 1.17
C ILE A 321 -16.68 20.86 2.01
N SER A 322 -17.79 20.40 1.47
CA SER A 322 -18.62 19.34 2.02
C SER A 322 -18.99 18.33 0.95
N GLY A 323 -19.50 17.15 1.35
CA GLY A 323 -19.90 16.10 0.41
C GLY A 323 -18.76 15.36 -0.29
N LEU A 324 -17.49 15.61 0.09
CA LEU A 324 -16.35 14.83 -0.40
C LEU A 324 -16.30 13.50 0.35
N GLY A 325 -16.88 12.49 -0.26
CA GLY A 325 -16.80 11.12 0.25
C GLY A 325 -15.41 10.51 0.07
N SER A 326 -15.13 9.44 0.81
CA SER A 326 -14.00 8.57 0.54
C SER A 326 -14.45 7.11 0.35
N ASN A 327 -13.56 6.29 -0.17
CA ASN A 327 -13.79 4.86 -0.34
C ASN A 327 -12.44 4.12 -0.32
N SER A 328 -12.48 2.86 -0.03
CA SER A 328 -11.30 2.02 0.15
C SER A 328 -10.44 1.82 -1.12
N THR A 329 -10.98 2.11 -2.30
CA THR A 329 -10.24 2.13 -3.57
C THR A 329 -9.61 3.49 -3.88
N ASN A 330 -9.79 4.48 -2.98
CA ASN A 330 -9.34 5.87 -3.12
C ASN A 330 -9.82 6.59 -4.39
N LEU A 331 -10.92 6.15 -4.97
CA LEU A 331 -11.53 6.84 -6.10
C LEU A 331 -12.13 8.17 -5.66
N LEU A 332 -11.87 9.21 -6.44
CA LEU A 332 -12.34 10.55 -6.15
C LEU A 332 -13.71 10.79 -6.79
N ASN A 333 -14.76 10.76 -5.97
CA ASN A 333 -16.14 11.06 -6.41
C ASN A 333 -16.50 12.49 -6.04
N LEU A 334 -16.52 13.38 -7.03
CA LEU A 334 -16.75 14.82 -6.85
C LEU A 334 -18.17 15.30 -7.17
N LYS A 335 -19.06 14.41 -7.62
CA LYS A 335 -20.39 14.83 -8.10
C LYS A 335 -21.29 15.42 -7.00
N LYS A 336 -21.06 15.02 -5.72
CA LYS A 336 -21.81 15.50 -4.56
C LYS A 336 -21.09 16.56 -3.73
N VAL A 337 -19.93 16.99 -4.18
CA VAL A 337 -19.16 18.03 -3.49
C VAL A 337 -19.88 19.37 -3.59
N GLU A 338 -19.94 20.08 -2.47
CA GLU A 338 -20.46 21.46 -2.38
C GLU A 338 -19.40 22.38 -1.77
N ILE A 339 -19.39 23.62 -2.23
CA ILE A 339 -18.57 24.69 -1.69
C ILE A 339 -19.49 25.56 -0.82
N LYS A 340 -19.20 25.65 0.48
CA LYS A 340 -19.88 26.56 1.39
C LYS A 340 -19.37 27.97 1.15
N GLU A 341 -20.29 28.94 1.11
CA GLU A 341 -19.99 30.37 1.04
C GLU A 341 -19.33 30.86 2.34
#